data_28783743e52ed62e4056154b203f86c7
#
_entry.id   28783743e52ed62e4056154b203f86c7
#
_cell.length_a   1.000
_cell.length_b   1.000
_cell.length_c   1.000
_cell.angle_alpha   90.00
_cell.angle_beta   90.00
_cell.angle_gamma   90.00
#
_symmetry.space_group_name_H-M   'P 1'
#
loop_
_entity.id
_entity.type
_entity.pdbx_description
1 polymer ?
#
loop_
_entity_poly.entity_id
_entity_poly.type
_entity_poly.pdbx_seq_one_letter_code
_entity_poly.pdbx_strand_id
1 'polypeptide(L)'
;MMNLFKTTILFSTITMAVGCSNLDSSSVFNDVVKNVKERHNYVQVVAKDITPDAKAIVGPDIVKAELSYVGNFPKAEGVNIENSYVDMNVTYFKNYDEYDTVAYSSQKLKVETYRPLAETCTEHCTTSQWFKFPLSKEYIQQLNSDSVVFTLSSSTDKNQVEFTVPKAYFLAVINEAKFALQGTNVAPVAPIVAVQAQPTASKPNEMIQYLFGEASSAERQEFANWAFANRAEVAQPMVTQNKLVEMMADWYKKADKAEKASILSWLISQE
;
A
#
# COMPACT_ATOMS: atom_id res chain seq x y z
N MET A 1 33.04 -11.79 -59.60
CA MET A 1 32.76 -12.57 -58.36
C MET A 1 32.34 -11.60 -57.28
N MET A 2 31.08 -11.58 -57.01
CA MET A 2 30.46 -10.56 -56.18
C MET A 2 29.93 -11.24 -54.92
N ASN A 3 30.59 -11.00 -53.76
CA ASN A 3 30.20 -11.57 -52.47
C ASN A 3 29.10 -10.74 -51.85
N LEU A 4 27.91 -11.32 -51.77
CA LEU A 4 26.76 -10.76 -51.05
C LEU A 4 26.90 -11.06 -49.54
N PHE A 5 27.20 -10.06 -48.75
CA PHE A 5 27.10 -10.13 -47.27
C PHE A 5 25.62 -10.04 -46.87
N LYS A 6 25.06 -11.14 -46.37
CA LYS A 6 23.74 -11.17 -45.72
C LYS A 6 23.90 -10.77 -44.27
N THR A 7 23.51 -9.54 -43.93
CA THR A 7 23.41 -9.07 -42.54
C THR A 7 22.09 -9.54 -41.96
N THR A 8 22.15 -10.52 -41.07
CA THR A 8 20.96 -10.98 -40.28
C THR A 8 20.79 -10.10 -39.10
N ILE A 9 19.75 -9.26 -39.11
CA ILE A 9 19.34 -8.45 -37.95
C ILE A 9 18.54 -9.34 -37.00
N LEU A 10 19.13 -9.63 -35.84
CA LEU A 10 18.48 -10.35 -34.75
C LEU A 10 17.57 -9.37 -33.99
N PHE A 11 16.26 -9.45 -34.22
CA PHE A 11 15.26 -8.73 -33.43
C PHE A 11 15.11 -9.44 -32.05
N SER A 12 15.74 -8.87 -31.03
CA SER A 12 15.54 -9.30 -29.66
C SER A 12 14.24 -8.69 -29.15
N THR A 13 13.17 -9.48 -29.11
CA THR A 13 11.90 -9.12 -28.46
C THR A 13 12.09 -9.20 -26.94
N ILE A 14 12.24 -8.04 -26.29
CA ILE A 14 12.16 -7.92 -24.83
C ILE A 14 10.68 -8.07 -24.45
N THR A 15 10.29 -9.26 -24.05
CA THR A 15 9.00 -9.49 -23.37
C THR A 15 9.08 -8.87 -21.97
N MET A 16 8.48 -7.69 -21.79
CA MET A 16 8.20 -7.15 -20.46
C MET A 16 7.19 -8.07 -19.77
N ALA A 17 7.68 -8.93 -18.89
CA ALA A 17 6.85 -9.64 -17.94
C ALA A 17 6.27 -8.60 -16.98
N VAL A 18 4.99 -8.22 -17.16
CA VAL A 18 4.20 -7.53 -16.15
C VAL A 18 3.93 -8.54 -15.06
N GLY A 19 4.89 -8.71 -14.16
CA GLY A 19 4.69 -9.50 -12.95
C GLY A 19 3.68 -8.78 -12.07
N CYS A 20 2.54 -9.41 -11.76
CA CYS A 20 1.75 -9.06 -10.59
C CYS A 20 2.64 -9.33 -9.38
N SER A 21 3.37 -8.33 -8.89
CA SER A 21 4.13 -8.45 -7.65
C SER A 21 3.14 -8.40 -6.50
N ASN A 22 2.88 -9.53 -5.85
CA ASN A 22 2.23 -9.53 -4.55
C ASN A 22 3.15 -8.81 -3.56
N LEU A 23 2.57 -8.03 -2.66
CA LEU A 23 3.31 -7.40 -1.57
C LEU A 23 3.83 -8.49 -0.62
N ASP A 24 5.01 -8.26 -0.06
CA ASP A 24 5.64 -9.08 0.98
C ASP A 24 6.27 -8.20 2.06
N SER A 25 6.94 -8.80 3.04
CA SER A 25 7.55 -8.09 4.17
C SER A 25 8.68 -7.13 3.76
N SER A 26 9.25 -7.29 2.57
CA SER A 26 10.31 -6.43 2.03
C SER A 26 9.79 -5.30 1.15
N SER A 27 8.49 -5.27 0.88
CA SER A 27 7.86 -4.32 -0.03
C SER A 27 7.82 -2.91 0.55
N VAL A 28 7.86 -1.90 -0.33
CA VAL A 28 7.60 -0.51 0.03
C VAL A 28 6.09 -0.29 0.07
N PHE A 29 5.56 0.19 1.21
CA PHE A 29 4.12 0.30 1.47
C PHE A 29 3.52 1.65 1.07
N ASN A 30 3.99 2.28 0.00
CA ASN A 30 3.44 3.54 -0.50
C ASN A 30 2.15 3.37 -1.32
N ASP A 31 1.91 2.18 -1.88
CA ASP A 31 0.72 1.86 -2.69
C ASP A 31 0.08 0.56 -2.19
N VAL A 32 -0.36 0.58 -0.94
CA VAL A 32 -0.99 -0.58 -0.27
C VAL A 32 -2.48 -0.64 -0.50
N VAL A 33 -3.12 0.49 -0.77
CA VAL A 33 -4.59 0.56 -0.82
C VAL A 33 -5.11 0.05 -2.17
N LYS A 34 -5.98 -0.96 -2.09
CA LYS A 34 -6.68 -1.52 -3.24
C LYS A 34 -7.96 -0.75 -3.56
N ASN A 35 -8.69 -0.34 -2.52
CA ASN A 35 -9.98 0.31 -2.68
C ASN A 35 -10.37 1.11 -1.43
N VAL A 36 -10.98 2.27 -1.65
CA VAL A 36 -11.63 3.10 -0.61
C VAL A 36 -13.11 3.17 -0.94
N LYS A 37 -13.98 2.77 -0.02
CA LYS A 37 -15.43 2.79 -0.17
C LYS A 37 -16.05 3.68 0.89
N GLU A 38 -16.66 4.76 0.46
CA GLU A 38 -17.50 5.55 1.34
C GLU A 38 -18.82 4.84 1.60
N ARG A 39 -19.13 4.68 2.89
CA ARG A 39 -20.42 4.19 3.37
C ARG A 39 -21.14 5.33 4.08
N HIS A 40 -22.43 5.10 4.40
CA HIS A 40 -23.24 6.14 5.03
C HIS A 40 -22.58 6.71 6.30
N ASN A 41 -22.12 5.85 7.19
CA ASN A 41 -21.63 6.21 8.53
C ASN A 41 -20.17 5.82 8.80
N TYR A 42 -19.46 5.26 7.82
CA TYR A 42 -18.04 4.90 7.91
C TYR A 42 -17.34 4.94 6.55
N VAL A 43 -16.03 4.94 6.58
CA VAL A 43 -15.17 4.71 5.41
C VAL A 43 -14.56 3.34 5.55
N GLN A 44 -14.65 2.52 4.49
CA GLN A 44 -13.98 1.23 4.41
C GLN A 44 -12.77 1.35 3.47
N VAL A 45 -11.61 0.99 3.97
CA VAL A 45 -10.37 0.94 3.17
C VAL A 45 -9.90 -0.51 3.12
N VAL A 46 -9.73 -1.02 1.90
CA VAL A 46 -9.27 -2.39 1.64
C VAL A 46 -7.85 -2.35 1.14
N ALA A 47 -6.96 -3.06 1.81
CA ALA A 47 -5.57 -3.20 1.39
C ALA A 47 -5.41 -4.17 0.20
N LYS A 48 -4.30 -4.06 -0.52
CA LYS A 48 -3.82 -5.11 -1.44
C LYS A 48 -3.37 -6.32 -0.64
N ASP A 49 -3.46 -7.48 -1.26
CA ASP A 49 -3.02 -8.73 -0.63
C ASP A 49 -1.50 -8.69 -0.40
N ILE A 50 -1.06 -9.16 0.77
CA ILE A 50 0.34 -9.33 1.14
C ILE A 50 0.61 -10.78 1.51
N THR A 51 1.79 -11.28 1.15
CA THR A 51 2.32 -12.56 1.62
C THR A 51 3.05 -12.32 2.96
N PRO A 52 2.50 -12.77 4.10
CA PRO A 52 3.14 -12.60 5.40
C PRO A 52 4.33 -13.54 5.56
N ASP A 53 5.30 -13.17 6.37
CA ASP A 53 6.29 -14.13 6.85
C ASP A 53 5.60 -15.15 7.74
N ALA A 54 5.82 -16.43 7.48
CA ALA A 54 5.19 -17.53 8.20
C ALA A 54 6.24 -18.48 8.77
N LYS A 55 6.06 -18.88 10.02
CA LYS A 55 6.94 -19.83 10.71
C LYS A 55 6.10 -20.84 11.49
N ALA A 56 6.22 -22.13 11.16
CA ALA A 56 5.60 -23.18 11.94
C ALA A 56 6.22 -23.24 13.36
N ILE A 57 5.37 -23.22 14.38
CA ILE A 57 5.75 -23.40 15.78
C ILE A 57 5.53 -24.88 16.15
N VAL A 58 4.39 -25.43 15.72
CA VAL A 58 4.02 -26.83 15.91
C VAL A 58 3.46 -27.36 14.60
N GLY A 59 3.87 -28.54 14.22
CA GLY A 59 3.44 -29.19 12.97
C GLY A 59 4.27 -28.72 11.76
N PRO A 60 3.75 -28.93 10.54
CA PRO A 60 4.45 -28.61 9.32
C PRO A 60 4.33 -27.15 8.93
N ASP A 61 5.21 -26.72 8.04
CA ASP A 61 5.08 -25.44 7.35
C ASP A 61 3.83 -25.43 6.46
N ILE A 62 3.26 -24.24 6.30
CA ILE A 62 2.19 -24.01 5.32
C ILE A 62 2.75 -23.96 3.91
N VAL A 63 1.90 -24.22 2.92
CA VAL A 63 2.26 -24.15 1.51
C VAL A 63 2.24 -22.69 1.03
N LYS A 64 1.21 -21.92 1.44
CA LYS A 64 1.01 -20.52 1.04
C LYS A 64 0.14 -19.81 2.06
N ALA A 65 0.40 -18.53 2.25
CA ALA A 65 -0.54 -17.62 2.92
C ALA A 65 -0.59 -16.29 2.18
N GLU A 66 -1.78 -15.73 2.14
CA GLU A 66 -2.06 -14.37 1.67
C GLU A 66 -3.04 -13.73 2.65
N LEU A 67 -2.85 -12.47 2.94
CA LEU A 67 -3.79 -11.71 3.74
C LEU A 67 -4.02 -10.32 3.18
N SER A 68 -5.18 -9.74 3.49
CA SER A 68 -5.46 -8.33 3.30
C SER A 68 -6.09 -7.74 4.57
N TYR A 69 -5.84 -6.47 4.82
CA TYR A 69 -6.46 -5.75 5.93
C TYR A 69 -7.64 -4.94 5.41
N VAL A 70 -8.79 -5.12 6.04
CA VAL A 70 -10.02 -4.35 5.78
C VAL A 70 -10.27 -3.43 6.98
N GLY A 71 -9.92 -2.16 6.81
CA GLY A 71 -10.14 -1.13 7.82
C GLY A 71 -11.52 -0.50 7.67
N ASN A 72 -12.32 -0.53 8.76
CA ASN A 72 -13.59 0.17 8.87
C ASN A 72 -13.43 1.33 9.85
N PHE A 73 -13.69 2.55 9.41
CA PHE A 73 -13.41 3.78 10.17
C PHE A 73 -14.68 4.62 10.29
N PRO A 74 -15.24 4.83 11.49
CA PRO A 74 -16.48 5.58 11.68
C PRO A 74 -16.28 7.06 11.29
N LYS A 75 -17.31 7.67 10.69
CA LYS A 75 -17.35 9.11 10.35
C LYS A 75 -17.65 10.00 11.55
N ALA A 76 -18.23 9.44 12.62
CA ALA A 76 -18.52 10.14 13.87
C ALA A 76 -18.31 9.21 15.09
N GLU A 77 -18.05 9.79 16.23
CA GLU A 77 -17.94 9.04 17.49
C GLU A 77 -19.28 8.38 17.86
N GLY A 78 -19.21 7.22 18.50
CA GLY A 78 -20.39 6.47 18.97
C GLY A 78 -21.16 5.72 17.90
N VAL A 79 -20.73 5.77 16.64
CA VAL A 79 -21.34 5.00 15.56
C VAL A 79 -20.93 3.53 15.67
N ASN A 80 -21.92 2.64 15.79
CA ASN A 80 -21.66 1.20 15.76
C ASN A 80 -21.46 0.72 14.32
N ILE A 81 -20.27 0.20 14.02
CA ILE A 81 -19.89 -0.35 12.73
C ILE A 81 -19.20 -1.72 12.92
N GLU A 82 -19.09 -2.48 11.85
CA GLU A 82 -18.30 -3.70 11.86
C GLU A 82 -16.83 -3.39 12.19
N ASN A 83 -16.20 -4.21 13.01
CA ASN A 83 -14.80 -4.06 13.35
C ASN A 83 -13.91 -4.17 12.10
N SER A 84 -12.78 -3.48 12.12
CA SER A 84 -11.71 -3.75 11.16
C SER A 84 -11.19 -5.18 11.35
N TYR A 85 -10.80 -5.83 10.25
CA TYR A 85 -10.41 -7.25 10.28
C TYR A 85 -9.29 -7.56 9.29
N VAL A 86 -8.62 -8.65 9.55
CA VAL A 86 -7.74 -9.33 8.59
C VAL A 86 -8.57 -10.37 7.85
N ASP A 87 -8.53 -10.34 6.53
CA ASP A 87 -9.04 -11.36 5.62
C ASP A 87 -7.84 -12.21 5.15
N MET A 88 -7.89 -13.52 5.37
CA MET A 88 -6.74 -14.39 5.17
C MET A 88 -7.11 -15.67 4.43
N ASN A 89 -6.22 -16.06 3.51
CA ASN A 89 -6.23 -17.34 2.85
C ASN A 89 -4.96 -18.11 3.22
N VAL A 90 -5.11 -19.32 3.73
CA VAL A 90 -3.99 -20.20 4.06
C VAL A 90 -4.16 -21.53 3.33
N THR A 91 -3.11 -21.99 2.65
CA THR A 91 -3.04 -23.28 2.00
C THR A 91 -2.05 -24.17 2.73
N TYR A 92 -2.47 -25.36 3.12
CA TYR A 92 -1.70 -26.35 3.85
C TYR A 92 -1.96 -27.76 3.29
N PHE A 93 -1.15 -28.75 3.66
CA PHE A 93 -1.35 -30.13 3.21
C PHE A 93 -2.61 -30.72 3.83
N LYS A 94 -3.40 -31.44 3.04
CA LYS A 94 -4.71 -32.01 3.41
C LYS A 94 -4.74 -32.85 4.68
N ASN A 95 -3.61 -33.43 5.07
CA ASN A 95 -3.53 -34.32 6.25
C ASN A 95 -3.51 -33.56 7.58
N TYR A 96 -3.55 -32.23 7.55
CA TYR A 96 -3.51 -31.39 8.75
C TYR A 96 -4.86 -30.80 9.08
N ASP A 97 -5.06 -30.56 10.38
CA ASP A 97 -6.30 -29.98 10.89
C ASP A 97 -6.45 -28.52 10.43
N GLU A 98 -7.70 -28.08 10.26
CA GLU A 98 -8.06 -26.68 9.96
C GLU A 98 -7.62 -25.75 11.10
N TYR A 99 -7.28 -24.51 10.73
CA TYR A 99 -7.05 -23.44 11.70
C TYR A 99 -8.36 -22.92 12.24
N ASP A 100 -8.50 -22.91 13.57
CA ASP A 100 -9.74 -22.55 14.28
C ASP A 100 -9.61 -21.27 15.09
N THR A 101 -8.39 -20.95 15.53
CA THR A 101 -8.15 -19.81 16.41
C THR A 101 -6.96 -18.98 15.97
N VAL A 102 -7.03 -17.68 16.28
CA VAL A 102 -5.92 -16.73 16.18
C VAL A 102 -5.59 -16.18 17.55
N ALA A 103 -4.31 -16.07 17.85
CA ALA A 103 -3.82 -15.46 19.08
C ALA A 103 -2.91 -14.26 18.79
N TYR A 104 -3.20 -13.12 19.40
CA TYR A 104 -2.36 -11.92 19.41
C TYR A 104 -2.64 -11.13 20.70
N SER A 105 -1.64 -10.38 21.21
CA SER A 105 -1.79 -9.55 22.42
C SER A 105 -2.47 -10.26 23.60
N SER A 106 -2.06 -11.48 23.89
CA SER A 106 -2.64 -12.30 24.98
C SER A 106 -4.12 -12.66 24.82
N GLN A 107 -4.72 -12.41 23.67
CA GLN A 107 -6.08 -12.82 23.33
C GLN A 107 -6.02 -14.02 22.38
N LYS A 108 -6.92 -14.99 22.60
CA LYS A 108 -7.17 -16.10 21.67
C LYS A 108 -8.60 -16.02 21.22
N LEU A 109 -8.81 -15.83 19.91
CA LEU A 109 -10.11 -15.63 19.28
C LEU A 109 -10.38 -16.72 18.27
N LYS A 110 -11.66 -17.07 18.07
CA LYS A 110 -12.05 -17.92 16.94
C LYS A 110 -11.92 -17.15 15.64
N VAL A 111 -11.44 -17.83 14.59
CA VAL A 111 -11.51 -17.28 13.24
C VAL A 111 -12.90 -17.53 12.66
N GLU A 112 -13.36 -16.62 11.81
CA GLU A 112 -14.65 -16.76 11.11
C GLU A 112 -14.39 -17.23 9.68
N THR A 113 -14.62 -18.54 9.43
CA THR A 113 -14.53 -19.12 8.09
C THR A 113 -15.76 -18.71 7.30
N TYR A 114 -15.58 -18.08 6.14
CA TYR A 114 -16.67 -17.53 5.32
C TYR A 114 -16.80 -18.19 3.94
N ARG A 115 -15.91 -19.13 3.60
CA ARG A 115 -15.98 -19.95 2.39
C ARG A 115 -15.74 -21.41 2.74
N PRO A 116 -16.34 -22.36 1.99
CA PRO A 116 -15.99 -23.76 2.09
C PRO A 116 -14.51 -23.99 1.80
N LEU A 117 -13.93 -24.99 2.41
CA LEU A 117 -12.58 -25.43 2.09
C LEU A 117 -12.49 -25.85 0.62
N ALA A 118 -11.37 -25.53 -0.02
CA ALA A 118 -11.08 -25.99 -1.37
C ALA A 118 -9.89 -26.93 -1.36
N GLU A 119 -10.08 -28.12 -1.91
CA GLU A 119 -9.03 -29.12 -2.04
C GLU A 119 -8.48 -29.11 -3.47
N THR A 120 -7.18 -29.19 -3.58
CA THR A 120 -6.48 -29.34 -4.85
C THR A 120 -5.46 -30.47 -4.73
N CYS A 121 -5.56 -31.45 -5.62
CA CYS A 121 -4.67 -32.58 -5.68
C CYS A 121 -3.94 -32.59 -7.03
N THR A 122 -2.61 -32.53 -6.96
CA THR A 122 -1.70 -32.81 -8.09
C THR A 122 -0.77 -33.94 -7.69
N GLU A 123 0.47 -33.67 -7.30
CA GLU A 123 1.37 -34.66 -6.68
C GLU A 123 1.05 -34.85 -5.20
N HIS A 124 0.67 -33.78 -4.51
CA HIS A 124 0.22 -33.77 -3.13
C HIS A 124 -1.12 -33.02 -3.02
N CYS A 125 -2.00 -33.54 -2.16
CA CYS A 125 -3.27 -32.84 -1.89
C CYS A 125 -3.06 -31.72 -0.88
N THR A 126 -3.56 -30.54 -1.23
CA THR A 126 -3.58 -29.34 -0.36
C THR A 126 -5.01 -28.88 -0.11
N THR A 127 -5.21 -28.22 1.01
CA THR A 127 -6.46 -27.59 1.40
C THR A 127 -6.24 -26.09 1.56
N SER A 128 -7.10 -25.28 0.95
CA SER A 128 -7.14 -23.84 1.14
C SER A 128 -8.32 -23.49 2.04
N GLN A 129 -8.06 -22.63 3.03
CA GLN A 129 -9.01 -22.13 4.01
C GLN A 129 -9.08 -20.63 3.96
N TRP A 130 -10.29 -20.06 3.91
CA TRP A 130 -10.55 -18.60 3.92
C TRP A 130 -11.28 -18.22 5.19
N PHE A 131 -10.73 -17.29 5.92
CA PHE A 131 -11.29 -16.83 7.18
C PHE A 131 -10.92 -15.38 7.44
N LYS A 132 -11.66 -14.76 8.36
CA LYS A 132 -11.39 -13.44 8.87
C LYS A 132 -11.30 -13.44 10.40
N PHE A 133 -10.58 -12.47 10.95
CA PHE A 133 -10.52 -12.21 12.38
C PHE A 133 -10.36 -10.72 12.67
N PRO A 134 -10.94 -10.21 13.76
CA PRO A 134 -10.87 -8.78 14.08
C PRO A 134 -9.43 -8.35 14.40
N LEU A 135 -9.05 -7.18 13.91
CA LEU A 135 -7.78 -6.52 14.24
C LEU A 135 -8.01 -5.00 14.27
N SER A 136 -8.03 -4.42 15.46
CA SER A 136 -8.38 -3.01 15.61
C SER A 136 -7.21 -2.07 15.28
N LYS A 137 -7.54 -0.85 14.83
CA LYS A 137 -6.54 0.20 14.57
C LYS A 137 -5.82 0.61 15.87
N GLU A 138 -6.51 0.60 17.00
CA GLU A 138 -5.97 0.96 18.30
C GLU A 138 -4.85 -0.01 18.70
N TYR A 139 -5.08 -1.31 18.54
CA TYR A 139 -4.06 -2.32 18.78
C TYR A 139 -2.82 -2.09 17.90
N ILE A 140 -3.03 -1.90 16.58
CA ILE A 140 -1.92 -1.66 15.64
C ILE A 140 -1.12 -0.42 16.03
N GLN A 141 -1.79 0.68 16.38
CA GLN A 141 -1.13 1.94 16.72
C GLN A 141 -0.35 1.88 18.05
N GLN A 142 -0.84 1.12 19.02
CA GLN A 142 -0.23 0.97 20.34
C GLN A 142 0.96 0.02 20.37
N LEU A 143 1.15 -0.80 19.32
CA LEU A 143 2.31 -1.69 19.24
C LEU A 143 3.61 -0.89 19.23
N ASN A 144 4.55 -1.27 20.10
CA ASN A 144 5.92 -0.73 20.09
C ASN A 144 6.83 -1.44 19.07
N SER A 145 6.35 -2.53 18.47
CA SER A 145 7.06 -3.31 17.44
C SER A 145 6.82 -2.72 16.05
N ASP A 146 7.79 -2.90 15.15
CA ASP A 146 7.65 -2.58 13.72
C ASP A 146 6.84 -3.62 12.95
N SER A 147 6.39 -4.68 13.61
CA SER A 147 5.59 -5.75 13.03
C SER A 147 4.40 -6.12 13.89
N VAL A 148 3.32 -6.52 13.23
CA VAL A 148 2.17 -7.19 13.84
C VAL A 148 2.43 -8.68 13.77
N VAL A 149 2.42 -9.36 14.93
CA VAL A 149 2.64 -10.80 15.05
C VAL A 149 1.38 -11.45 15.58
N PHE A 150 0.96 -12.54 14.96
CA PHE A 150 -0.16 -13.36 15.41
C PHE A 150 0.08 -14.83 15.10
N THR A 151 -0.53 -15.70 15.89
CA THR A 151 -0.40 -17.16 15.74
C THR A 151 -1.74 -17.77 15.40
N LEU A 152 -1.80 -18.56 14.33
CA LEU A 152 -2.94 -19.42 14.03
C LEU A 152 -2.71 -20.78 14.68
N SER A 153 -3.79 -21.36 15.23
CA SER A 153 -3.76 -22.71 15.82
C SER A 153 -4.98 -23.51 15.35
N SER A 154 -4.76 -24.81 15.13
CA SER A 154 -5.88 -25.76 14.99
C SER A 154 -6.58 -25.98 16.32
N SER A 155 -7.80 -26.55 16.28
CA SER A 155 -8.58 -26.87 17.49
C SER A 155 -7.87 -27.81 18.47
N THR A 156 -6.97 -28.63 17.95
CA THR A 156 -6.18 -29.61 18.73
C THR A 156 -4.80 -29.09 19.13
N ASP A 157 -4.44 -27.85 18.75
CA ASP A 157 -3.13 -27.22 18.89
C ASP A 157 -1.97 -28.05 18.28
N LYS A 158 -2.27 -28.99 17.38
CA LYS A 158 -1.26 -29.80 16.67
C LYS A 158 -0.62 -29.05 15.50
N ASN A 159 -1.30 -28.02 15.00
CA ASN A 159 -0.79 -27.13 13.97
C ASN A 159 -0.80 -25.71 14.52
N GLN A 160 0.36 -25.10 14.63
CA GLN A 160 0.52 -23.71 15.04
C GLN A 160 1.52 -23.01 14.15
N VAL A 161 1.11 -21.89 13.56
CA VAL A 161 1.94 -21.07 12.67
C VAL A 161 1.92 -19.63 13.15
N GLU A 162 3.08 -19.06 13.35
CA GLU A 162 3.28 -17.65 13.64
C GLU A 162 3.41 -16.88 12.33
N PHE A 163 2.69 -15.78 12.23
CA PHE A 163 2.74 -14.86 11.10
C PHE A 163 3.27 -13.52 11.56
N THR A 164 4.14 -12.95 10.75
CA THR A 164 4.71 -11.63 10.95
C THR A 164 4.40 -10.76 9.74
N VAL A 165 3.80 -9.59 9.98
CA VAL A 165 3.43 -8.61 8.94
C VAL A 165 3.98 -7.25 9.35
N PRO A 166 4.69 -6.51 8.47
CA PRO A 166 5.17 -5.17 8.78
C PRO A 166 4.03 -4.24 9.22
N LYS A 167 4.21 -3.56 10.35
CA LYS A 167 3.24 -2.59 10.89
C LYS A 167 2.92 -1.49 9.89
N ALA A 168 3.90 -1.10 9.07
CA ALA A 168 3.77 -0.09 8.04
C ALA A 168 2.65 -0.41 7.02
N TYR A 169 2.42 -1.69 6.70
CA TYR A 169 1.32 -2.13 5.84
C TYR A 169 -0.05 -1.70 6.40
N PHE A 170 -0.29 -1.95 7.67
CA PHE A 170 -1.55 -1.57 8.34
C PHE A 170 -1.67 -0.05 8.52
N LEU A 171 -0.55 0.62 8.85
CA LEU A 171 -0.54 2.07 9.03
C LEU A 171 -0.85 2.82 7.74
N ALA A 172 -0.45 2.30 6.58
CA ALA A 172 -0.81 2.88 5.28
C ALA A 172 -2.33 2.91 5.09
N VAL A 173 -3.05 1.83 5.43
CA VAL A 173 -4.52 1.76 5.39
C VAL A 173 -5.18 2.75 6.37
N ILE A 174 -4.65 2.82 7.59
CA ILE A 174 -5.16 3.74 8.62
C ILE A 174 -4.97 5.21 8.21
N ASN A 175 -3.84 5.52 7.60
CA ASN A 175 -3.55 6.88 7.12
C ASN A 175 -4.45 7.26 5.94
N GLU A 176 -4.66 6.36 4.98
CA GLU A 176 -5.59 6.60 3.87
C GLU A 176 -7.00 6.90 4.37
N ALA A 177 -7.46 6.15 5.37
CA ALA A 177 -8.76 6.40 5.98
C ALA A 177 -8.86 7.79 6.65
N LYS A 178 -7.79 8.27 7.28
CA LYS A 178 -7.75 9.63 7.85
C LYS A 178 -7.94 10.67 6.75
N PHE A 179 -7.28 10.53 5.61
CA PHE A 179 -7.45 11.44 4.47
C PHE A 179 -8.87 11.40 3.94
N ALA A 180 -9.45 10.21 3.73
CA ALA A 180 -10.82 10.07 3.26
C ALA A 180 -11.84 10.67 4.23
N LEU A 181 -11.66 10.53 5.53
CA LEU A 181 -12.53 11.10 6.56
C LEU A 181 -12.42 12.63 6.65
N GLN A 182 -11.25 13.21 6.41
CA GLN A 182 -11.07 14.66 6.40
C GLN A 182 -11.76 15.32 5.20
N GLY A 183 -11.82 14.63 4.05
CA GLY A 183 -12.54 15.10 2.86
C GLY A 183 -14.07 15.11 3.00
N THR A 184 -14.65 14.36 3.97
CA THR A 184 -16.11 14.24 4.17
C THR A 184 -16.70 15.25 5.15
N ASN A 185 -15.88 16.01 5.86
CA ASN A 185 -16.35 17.00 6.86
C ASN A 185 -16.63 18.39 6.25
N VAL A 186 -17.14 18.47 5.03
CA VAL A 186 -17.67 19.72 4.48
C VAL A 186 -19.18 19.76 4.75
N ALA A 187 -19.57 20.22 5.94
CA ALA A 187 -20.93 20.74 6.15
C ALA A 187 -21.14 21.96 5.25
N PRO A 188 -22.36 22.20 4.70
CA PRO A 188 -22.62 23.38 3.89
C PRO A 188 -22.55 24.62 4.78
N VAL A 189 -21.44 25.32 4.77
CA VAL A 189 -21.27 26.61 5.42
C VAL A 189 -21.18 27.69 4.35
N ALA A 190 -21.97 28.74 4.56
CA ALA A 190 -21.98 29.99 3.79
C ALA A 190 -20.55 30.58 3.64
N PRO A 191 -20.31 31.45 2.66
CA PRO A 191 -18.97 31.80 2.20
C PRO A 191 -18.19 32.58 3.25
N ILE A 192 -17.20 31.98 3.84
CA ILE A 192 -16.18 32.65 4.64
C ILE A 192 -14.80 32.30 4.06
N VAL A 193 -14.16 33.37 3.59
CA VAL A 193 -12.70 33.59 3.40
C VAL A 193 -11.79 32.34 3.41
N ALA A 194 -11.10 32.15 2.29
CA ALA A 194 -10.11 31.13 2.02
C ALA A 194 -9.12 30.88 3.16
N VAL A 195 -9.24 29.72 3.82
CA VAL A 195 -8.13 29.05 4.49
C VAL A 195 -7.65 27.95 3.54
N GLN A 196 -6.38 28.02 3.18
CA GLN A 196 -5.72 27.14 2.22
C GLN A 196 -5.86 25.68 2.66
N ALA A 197 -6.58 24.86 1.87
CA ALA A 197 -6.52 23.41 1.94
C ALA A 197 -5.11 22.97 1.57
N GLN A 198 -4.45 22.17 2.46
CA GLN A 198 -3.25 21.44 2.06
C GLN A 198 -3.66 20.41 0.99
N PRO A 199 -3.00 20.42 -0.16
CA PRO A 199 -3.37 19.53 -1.25
C PRO A 199 -2.96 18.09 -0.94
N THR A 200 -3.85 17.16 -1.23
CA THR A 200 -3.53 15.73 -1.41
C THR A 200 -2.39 15.62 -2.41
N ALA A 201 -1.32 14.89 -2.03
CA ALA A 201 -0.17 14.69 -2.90
C ALA A 201 -0.65 14.07 -4.23
N SER A 202 -0.57 14.84 -5.31
CA SER A 202 -0.82 14.40 -6.67
C SER A 202 0.41 13.67 -7.22
N LYS A 203 0.25 12.83 -8.25
CA LYS A 203 1.39 12.14 -8.88
C LYS A 203 2.56 13.08 -9.23
N PRO A 204 2.35 14.29 -9.80
CA PRO A 204 3.42 15.25 -10.02
C PRO A 204 4.15 15.68 -8.73
N ASN A 205 3.42 15.93 -7.65
CA ASN A 205 4.02 16.32 -6.38
C ASN A 205 4.86 15.21 -5.77
N GLU A 206 4.36 13.98 -5.72
CA GLU A 206 5.07 12.81 -5.21
C GLU A 206 6.37 12.54 -6.01
N MET A 207 6.27 12.58 -7.34
CA MET A 207 7.42 12.35 -8.21
C MET A 207 8.49 13.43 -8.07
N ILE A 208 8.10 14.70 -7.92
CA ILE A 208 9.06 15.78 -7.69
C ILE A 208 9.73 15.62 -6.33
N GLN A 209 9.00 15.28 -5.26
CA GLN A 209 9.58 15.05 -3.94
C GLN A 209 10.56 13.86 -3.95
N TYR A 210 10.22 12.77 -4.63
CA TYR A 210 11.11 11.63 -4.80
C TYR A 210 12.41 12.03 -5.54
N LEU A 211 12.30 12.64 -6.72
CA LEU A 211 13.46 13.04 -7.53
C LEU A 211 14.32 14.10 -6.83
N PHE A 212 13.69 15.00 -6.06
CA PHE A 212 14.37 16.01 -5.26
C PHE A 212 15.16 15.38 -4.11
N GLY A 213 14.65 14.26 -3.55
CA GLY A 213 15.38 13.47 -2.55
C GLY A 213 16.68 12.87 -3.09
N GLU A 214 16.65 12.39 -4.35
CA GLU A 214 17.80 11.81 -5.04
C GLU A 214 18.79 12.87 -5.61
N ALA A 215 18.34 14.13 -5.72
CA ALA A 215 19.12 15.20 -6.34
C ALA A 215 20.16 15.79 -5.38
N SER A 216 21.32 16.18 -5.92
CA SER A 216 22.34 16.96 -5.21
C SER A 216 21.84 18.36 -4.83
N SER A 217 22.51 19.03 -3.90
CA SER A 217 22.12 20.39 -3.50
C SER A 217 22.10 21.38 -4.65
N ALA A 218 23.03 21.27 -5.63
CA ALA A 218 23.08 22.12 -6.80
C ALA A 218 21.86 21.87 -7.72
N GLU A 219 21.49 20.62 -7.94
CA GLU A 219 20.33 20.21 -8.74
C GLU A 219 19.01 20.65 -8.10
N ARG A 220 18.89 20.52 -6.78
CA ARG A 220 17.72 20.99 -6.01
C ARG A 220 17.55 22.49 -6.18
N GLN A 221 18.62 23.25 -6.07
CA GLN A 221 18.59 24.70 -6.22
C GLN A 221 18.28 25.13 -7.65
N GLU A 222 18.86 24.46 -8.64
CA GLU A 222 18.56 24.68 -10.06
C GLU A 222 17.08 24.48 -10.37
N PHE A 223 16.52 23.36 -9.93
CA PHE A 223 15.08 23.08 -10.10
C PHE A 223 14.19 24.08 -9.35
N ALA A 224 14.49 24.37 -8.08
CA ALA A 224 13.71 25.31 -7.27
C ALA A 224 13.66 26.70 -7.91
N ASN A 225 14.81 27.25 -8.29
CA ASN A 225 14.87 28.55 -8.96
C ASN A 225 14.05 28.59 -10.24
N TRP A 226 14.12 27.54 -11.06
CA TRP A 226 13.32 27.45 -12.27
C TRP A 226 11.82 27.32 -11.98
N ALA A 227 11.42 26.52 -11.00
CA ALA A 227 10.02 26.33 -10.62
C ALA A 227 9.39 27.63 -10.10
N PHE A 228 10.12 28.39 -9.26
CA PHE A 228 9.66 29.70 -8.79
C PHE A 228 9.57 30.73 -9.90
N ALA A 229 10.48 30.74 -10.88
CA ALA A 229 10.41 31.60 -12.04
C ALA A 229 9.20 31.28 -12.95
N ASN A 230 8.78 30.01 -12.98
CA ASN A 230 7.67 29.51 -13.79
C ASN A 230 6.36 29.28 -13.00
N ARG A 231 6.20 29.96 -11.87
CA ARG A 231 5.05 29.77 -10.96
C ARG A 231 3.68 30.10 -11.55
N ALA A 232 3.62 31.03 -12.48
CA ALA A 232 2.38 31.44 -13.12
C ALA A 232 2.03 30.54 -14.31
N GLU A 233 2.99 30.34 -15.20
CA GLU A 233 2.87 29.50 -16.39
C GLU A 233 4.26 29.04 -16.83
N VAL A 234 4.36 27.79 -17.30
CA VAL A 234 5.58 27.25 -17.89
C VAL A 234 5.57 27.56 -19.39
N ALA A 235 6.11 28.74 -19.75
CA ALA A 235 6.11 29.20 -21.13
C ALA A 235 7.13 28.44 -22.01
N GLN A 236 8.24 27.99 -21.43
CA GLN A 236 9.28 27.24 -22.14
C GLN A 236 9.78 26.05 -21.31
N PRO A 237 10.18 24.93 -21.97
CA PRO A 237 10.80 23.81 -21.29
C PRO A 237 12.08 24.26 -20.60
N MET A 238 12.42 23.59 -19.49
CA MET A 238 13.70 23.80 -18.83
C MET A 238 14.85 23.33 -19.74
N VAL A 239 15.84 24.17 -19.93
CA VAL A 239 17.06 23.81 -20.65
C VAL A 239 18.13 23.49 -19.63
N THR A 240 18.44 22.21 -19.44
CA THR A 240 19.46 21.73 -18.53
C THR A 240 20.14 20.50 -19.12
N GLN A 241 21.39 20.25 -18.73
CA GLN A 241 22.11 19.01 -19.07
C GLN A 241 21.89 17.92 -18.02
N ASN A 242 21.19 18.25 -16.94
CA ASN A 242 20.94 17.36 -15.83
C ASN A 242 19.62 16.61 -15.98
N LYS A 243 19.69 15.30 -16.06
CA LYS A 243 18.55 14.45 -16.29
C LYS A 243 17.54 14.48 -15.15
N LEU A 244 17.99 14.54 -13.89
CA LEU A 244 17.07 14.62 -12.74
C LEU A 244 16.30 15.95 -12.73
N VAL A 245 16.99 17.06 -13.02
CA VAL A 245 16.37 18.39 -13.08
C VAL A 245 15.37 18.48 -14.22
N GLU A 246 15.71 17.93 -15.39
CA GLU A 246 14.79 17.82 -16.55
C GLU A 246 13.52 17.03 -16.17
N MET A 247 13.66 15.88 -15.50
CA MET A 247 12.52 15.05 -15.06
C MET A 247 11.63 15.78 -14.05
N MET A 248 12.21 16.49 -13.07
CA MET A 248 11.45 17.31 -12.12
C MET A 248 10.66 18.42 -12.84
N ALA A 249 11.30 19.09 -13.81
CA ALA A 249 10.65 20.14 -14.60
C ALA A 249 9.49 19.60 -15.47
N ASP A 250 9.64 18.39 -16.04
CA ASP A 250 8.58 17.74 -16.81
C ASP A 250 7.37 17.39 -15.92
N TRP A 251 7.59 16.91 -14.70
CA TRP A 251 6.52 16.66 -13.75
C TRP A 251 5.84 17.96 -13.29
N TYR A 252 6.62 19.00 -13.01
CA TYR A 252 6.10 20.32 -12.67
C TYR A 252 5.22 20.92 -13.81
N LYS A 253 5.61 20.73 -15.06
CA LYS A 253 4.83 21.16 -16.23
C LYS A 253 3.47 20.43 -16.31
N LYS A 254 3.42 19.14 -15.96
CA LYS A 254 2.20 18.31 -15.95
C LYS A 254 1.27 18.62 -14.78
N ALA A 255 1.77 19.25 -13.74
CA ALA A 255 1.00 19.65 -12.58
C ALA A 255 -0.02 20.74 -12.92
N ASP A 256 -1.21 20.63 -12.35
CA ASP A 256 -2.22 21.67 -12.43
C ASP A 256 -1.85 22.90 -11.57
N LYS A 257 -2.70 23.95 -11.58
CA LYS A 257 -2.42 25.18 -10.84
C LYS A 257 -2.34 24.98 -9.32
N ALA A 258 -3.20 24.11 -8.77
CA ALA A 258 -3.21 23.81 -7.33
C ALA A 258 -2.02 22.95 -6.92
N GLU A 259 -1.69 21.97 -7.75
CA GLU A 259 -0.49 21.12 -7.60
C GLU A 259 0.81 21.92 -7.64
N LYS A 260 0.95 22.85 -8.60
CA LYS A 260 2.10 23.77 -8.68
C LYS A 260 2.23 24.61 -7.42
N ALA A 261 1.13 25.15 -6.91
CA ALA A 261 1.15 25.91 -5.66
C ALA A 261 1.62 25.06 -4.46
N SER A 262 1.18 23.79 -4.40
CA SER A 262 1.61 22.83 -3.39
C SER A 262 3.11 22.53 -3.46
N ILE A 263 3.60 22.24 -4.67
CA ILE A 263 5.02 21.96 -4.92
C ILE A 263 5.88 23.17 -4.50
N LEU A 264 5.48 24.39 -4.86
CA LEU A 264 6.21 25.60 -4.48
C LEU A 264 6.21 25.84 -2.97
N SER A 265 5.06 25.63 -2.29
CA SER A 265 4.99 25.70 -0.83
C SER A 265 5.92 24.70 -0.16
N TRP A 266 5.95 23.47 -0.69
CA TRP A 266 6.82 22.43 -0.18
C TRP A 266 8.31 22.78 -0.42
N LEU A 267 8.68 23.28 -1.60
CA LEU A 267 10.06 23.71 -1.89
C LEU A 267 10.55 24.78 -0.91
N ILE A 268 9.70 25.75 -0.51
CA ILE A 268 10.03 26.74 0.52
C ILE A 268 10.37 26.08 1.87
N SER A 269 9.70 24.98 2.20
CA SER A 269 9.97 24.27 3.45
C SER A 269 11.25 23.42 3.44
N GLN A 270 11.91 23.29 2.28
CA GLN A 270 13.17 22.55 2.12
C GLN A 270 14.41 23.45 2.16
N GLU A 271 14.23 24.78 2.19
CA GLU A 271 15.28 25.77 2.40
C GLU A 271 15.59 25.92 3.91
#